data_c4398cf34428563983141b50b17d051a
#
_entry.id   c4398cf34428563983141b50b17d051a
#
_cell.length_a   1.000
_cell.length_b   1.000
_cell.length_c   1.000
_cell.angle_alpha   90.00
_cell.angle_beta   90.00
_cell.angle_gamma   90.00
#
_symmetry.space_group_name_H-M   'P 1'
#
loop_
_entity.id
_entity.type
_entity.pdbx_description
1 polymer ?
#
loop_
_entity_poly.entity_id
_entity_poly.type
_entity_poly.pdbx_seq_one_letter_code
_entity_poly.pdbx_strand_id
1 'polypeptide(L)'
;MKRIKALILVHVLPVLAVSLEKVKELFSRYDLLDSQVKFLKGWFKDTLHTAPITQLSLLRLDGDLYESTMDALEALYDKVSPGGFIIIDDYWSVPSCKVAINTFRKERKIEDELIPVDKHCVFWVKS
;
A
#
# COMPACT_ATOMS: atom_id res chain seq x y z
N MET A 1 -9.19 -11.63 18.62
CA MET A 1 -9.00 -11.21 17.21
C MET A 1 -7.50 -11.03 16.96
N LYS A 2 -6.90 -11.85 16.12
CA LYS A 2 -5.47 -11.72 15.79
C LYS A 2 -5.28 -10.48 14.90
N ARG A 3 -4.68 -9.43 15.43
CA ARG A 3 -4.28 -8.26 14.63
C ARG A 3 -3.12 -8.66 13.74
N ILE A 4 -3.27 -8.54 12.43
CA ILE A 4 -2.14 -8.62 11.50
C ILE A 4 -1.33 -7.34 11.71
N LYS A 5 -0.10 -7.45 12.22
CA LYS A 5 0.76 -6.30 12.50
C LYS A 5 1.50 -5.78 11.27
N ALA A 6 1.76 -6.62 10.29
CA ALA A 6 2.36 -6.21 9.03
C ALA A 6 1.83 -7.07 7.87
N LEU A 7 1.40 -6.42 6.81
CA LEU A 7 1.11 -7.02 5.53
C LEU A 7 2.11 -6.44 4.52
N ILE A 8 2.84 -7.33 3.87
CA ILE A 8 3.84 -6.94 2.89
C ILE A 8 3.36 -7.40 1.53
N LEU A 9 3.15 -6.43 0.66
CA LEU A 9 2.77 -6.64 -0.72
C LEU A 9 4.04 -6.75 -1.56
N VAL A 10 4.26 -7.92 -2.15
CA VAL A 10 5.35 -8.12 -3.11
C VAL A 10 4.76 -7.99 -4.51
N HIS A 11 4.99 -6.85 -5.12
CA HIS A 11 4.61 -6.59 -6.50
C HIS A 11 5.70 -7.13 -7.44
N VAL A 12 5.29 -7.91 -8.44
CA VAL A 12 6.21 -8.45 -9.44
C VAL A 12 6.03 -7.66 -10.73
N LEU A 13 6.87 -6.63 -10.93
CA LEU A 13 7.05 -6.02 -12.25
C LEU A 13 8.19 -6.74 -12.99
N PRO A 14 8.08 -7.03 -14.29
CA PRO A 14 9.12 -7.77 -15.03
C PRO A 14 10.51 -7.12 -15.01
N VAL A 15 10.60 -5.81 -14.80
CA VAL A 15 11.85 -5.04 -14.84
C VAL A 15 12.39 -4.72 -13.44
N LEU A 16 11.52 -4.66 -12.42
CA LEU A 16 11.88 -4.30 -11.04
C LEU A 16 11.52 -5.40 -10.04
N ALA A 17 11.25 -6.60 -10.54
CA ALA A 17 10.78 -7.71 -9.72
C ALA A 17 11.86 -8.17 -8.73
N VAL A 18 11.58 -8.00 -7.46
CA VAL A 18 12.31 -8.68 -6.40
C VAL A 18 11.58 -9.99 -6.09
N SER A 19 12.33 -11.12 -6.05
CA SER A 19 11.71 -12.41 -5.73
C SER A 19 11.20 -12.44 -4.29
N LEU A 20 10.16 -13.23 -4.04
CA LEU A 20 9.63 -13.43 -2.69
C LEU A 20 10.71 -13.95 -1.74
N GLU A 21 11.58 -14.85 -2.24
CA GLU A 21 12.70 -15.42 -1.49
C GLU A 21 13.66 -14.33 -1.05
N LYS A 22 13.97 -13.37 -1.94
CA LYS A 22 14.84 -12.24 -1.61
C LYS A 22 14.23 -11.31 -0.57
N VAL A 23 12.93 -11.05 -0.67
CA VAL A 23 12.22 -10.25 0.35
C VAL A 23 12.26 -10.94 1.70
N LYS A 24 11.97 -12.25 1.75
CA LYS A 24 12.05 -13.03 2.99
C LYS A 24 13.46 -13.05 3.58
N GLU A 25 14.49 -13.18 2.74
CA GLU A 25 15.90 -13.11 3.18
C GLU A 25 16.20 -11.77 3.85
N LEU A 26 15.76 -10.65 3.24
CA LEU A 26 15.96 -9.32 3.81
C LEU A 26 15.23 -9.16 5.15
N PHE A 27 13.99 -9.62 5.25
CA PHE A 27 13.24 -9.60 6.51
C PHE A 27 13.92 -10.43 7.59
N SER A 28 14.42 -11.61 7.24
CA SER A 28 15.17 -12.45 8.17
C SER A 28 16.50 -11.81 8.61
N ARG A 29 17.21 -11.16 7.69
CA ARG A 29 18.47 -10.46 7.98
C ARG A 29 18.31 -9.34 9.00
N TYR A 30 17.16 -8.66 9.01
CA TYR A 30 16.83 -7.59 9.96
C TYR A 30 16.01 -8.07 11.16
N ASP A 31 15.88 -9.39 11.34
CA ASP A 31 15.10 -9.99 12.44
C ASP A 31 13.63 -9.54 12.48
N LEU A 32 13.05 -9.33 11.29
CA LEU A 32 11.67 -8.86 11.11
C LEU A 32 10.71 -9.95 10.63
N LEU A 33 11.23 -11.15 10.28
CA LEU A 33 10.43 -12.25 9.76
C LEU A 33 9.84 -13.07 10.91
N ASP A 34 8.56 -12.86 11.19
CA ASP A 34 7.81 -13.63 12.18
C ASP A 34 6.45 -14.10 11.64
N SER A 35 5.66 -14.76 12.47
CA SER A 35 4.33 -15.29 12.10
C SER A 35 3.29 -14.21 11.78
N GLN A 36 3.54 -12.97 12.12
CA GLN A 36 2.63 -11.84 11.88
C GLN A 36 2.83 -11.24 10.48
N VAL A 37 3.98 -11.51 9.85
CA VAL A 37 4.28 -11.07 8.48
C VAL A 37 3.59 -11.98 7.48
N LYS A 38 2.82 -11.40 6.57
CA LYS A 38 2.13 -12.11 5.48
C LYS A 38 2.57 -11.53 4.14
N PHE A 39 2.87 -12.41 3.19
CA PHE A 39 3.26 -12.04 1.84
C PHE A 39 2.16 -12.38 0.86
N LEU A 40 1.82 -11.44 -0.03
CA LEU A 40 0.95 -11.68 -1.17
C LEU A 40 1.80 -11.50 -2.43
N LYS A 41 2.14 -12.62 -3.07
CA LYS A 41 2.90 -12.63 -4.33
C LYS A 41 1.95 -12.54 -5.51
N GLY A 42 2.18 -11.57 -6.39
CA GLY A 42 1.44 -11.42 -7.64
C GLY A 42 1.06 -9.96 -7.93
N TRP A 43 0.29 -9.77 -8.99
CA TRP A 43 -0.23 -8.46 -9.35
C TRP A 43 -1.27 -7.99 -8.33
N PHE A 44 -1.29 -6.71 -8.02
CA PHE A 44 -2.25 -6.14 -7.05
C PHE A 44 -3.69 -6.42 -7.47
N LYS A 45 -4.03 -6.25 -8.74
CA LYS A 45 -5.35 -6.55 -9.30
C LYS A 45 -5.82 -8.00 -9.06
N ASP A 46 -4.89 -8.94 -9.00
CA ASP A 46 -5.19 -10.38 -8.87
C ASP A 46 -5.20 -10.85 -7.40
N THR A 47 -4.49 -10.16 -6.52
CA THR A 47 -4.23 -10.63 -5.16
C THR A 47 -4.95 -9.84 -4.07
N LEU A 48 -5.12 -8.52 -4.22
CA LEU A 48 -5.58 -7.67 -3.12
C LEU A 48 -7.06 -7.83 -2.80
N HIS A 49 -7.92 -8.05 -3.79
CA HIS A 49 -9.36 -8.21 -3.59
C HIS A 49 -9.70 -9.49 -2.83
N THR A 50 -8.88 -10.55 -2.97
CA THR A 50 -9.06 -11.84 -2.31
C THR A 50 -8.18 -12.01 -1.07
N ALA A 51 -7.36 -11.02 -0.75
CA ALA A 51 -6.50 -11.05 0.42
C ALA A 51 -7.32 -11.16 1.71
N PRO A 52 -6.91 -11.98 2.68
CA PRO A 52 -7.61 -12.14 3.95
C PRO A 52 -7.38 -10.95 4.89
N ILE A 53 -7.61 -9.75 4.37
CA ILE A 53 -7.51 -8.48 5.09
C ILE A 53 -8.91 -7.99 5.40
N THR A 54 -9.24 -7.92 6.66
CA THR A 54 -10.54 -7.39 7.11
C THR A 54 -10.46 -5.94 7.55
N GLN A 55 -9.34 -5.54 8.14
CA GLN A 55 -9.15 -4.20 8.69
C GLN A 55 -7.68 -3.79 8.69
N LEU A 56 -7.41 -2.53 8.39
CA LEU A 56 -6.08 -1.92 8.40
C LEU A 56 -6.08 -0.69 9.31
N SER A 57 -5.03 -0.53 10.08
CA SER A 57 -4.73 0.73 10.79
C SER A 57 -3.78 1.63 10.00
N LEU A 58 -3.06 1.06 9.04
CA LEU A 58 -2.14 1.76 8.16
C LEU A 58 -2.12 1.06 6.79
N LEU A 59 -2.19 1.86 5.74
CA LEU A 59 -2.00 1.44 4.35
C LEU A 59 -0.88 2.29 3.75
N ARG A 60 0.26 1.67 3.43
CA ARG A 60 1.36 2.31 2.71
C ARG A 60 1.39 1.81 1.28
N LEU A 61 1.35 2.73 0.33
CA LEU A 61 1.42 2.46 -1.10
C LEU A 61 2.77 2.91 -1.66
N ASP A 62 3.43 1.99 -2.33
CA ASP A 62 4.74 2.14 -2.96
C ASP A 62 4.71 1.36 -4.29
N GLY A 63 3.74 1.70 -5.14
CA GLY A 63 3.43 0.96 -6.36
C GLY A 63 3.77 1.70 -7.65
N ASP A 64 4.27 2.94 -7.56
CA ASP A 64 4.72 3.84 -8.62
C ASP A 64 3.70 4.14 -9.72
N LEU A 65 3.10 3.13 -10.32
CA LEU A 65 2.25 3.26 -11.50
C LEU A 65 0.81 3.64 -11.16
N TYR A 66 0.10 4.22 -12.16
CA TYR A 66 -1.31 4.58 -12.03
C TYR A 66 -2.17 3.36 -11.67
N GLU A 67 -2.06 2.27 -12.47
CA GLU A 67 -2.87 1.07 -12.30
C GLU A 67 -2.63 0.41 -10.94
N SER A 68 -1.38 0.20 -10.55
CA SER A 68 -1.06 -0.44 -9.26
C SER A 68 -1.51 0.38 -8.07
N THR A 69 -1.44 1.71 -8.17
CA THR A 69 -1.95 2.62 -7.14
C THR A 69 -3.47 2.54 -7.04
N MET A 70 -4.19 2.57 -8.17
CA MET A 70 -5.65 2.45 -8.20
C MET A 70 -6.11 1.08 -7.70
N ASP A 71 -5.51 -0.02 -8.19
CA ASP A 71 -5.84 -1.38 -7.75
C ASP A 71 -5.74 -1.53 -6.23
N ALA A 72 -4.67 -0.99 -5.64
CA ALA A 72 -4.45 -1.05 -4.20
C ALA A 72 -5.47 -0.19 -3.42
N LEU A 73 -5.76 1.01 -3.89
CA LEU A 73 -6.75 1.89 -3.25
C LEU A 73 -8.16 1.28 -3.33
N GLU A 74 -8.57 0.80 -4.49
CA GLU A 74 -9.90 0.20 -4.69
C GLU A 74 -10.10 -1.05 -3.82
N ALA A 75 -9.05 -1.87 -3.68
CA ALA A 75 -9.12 -3.09 -2.89
C ALA A 75 -9.05 -2.85 -1.36
N LEU A 76 -8.31 -1.84 -0.92
CA LEU A 76 -7.88 -1.73 0.48
C LEU A 76 -8.36 -0.48 1.22
N TYR A 77 -8.70 0.61 0.52
CA TYR A 77 -9.08 1.86 1.18
C TYR A 77 -10.23 1.69 2.17
N ASP A 78 -11.29 0.97 1.78
CA ASP A 78 -12.45 0.77 2.65
C ASP A 78 -12.14 -0.11 3.88
N LYS A 79 -11.05 -0.87 3.83
CA LYS A 79 -10.56 -1.68 4.95
C LYS A 79 -9.73 -0.88 5.95
N VAL A 80 -9.30 0.33 5.59
CA VAL A 80 -8.62 1.22 6.54
C VAL A 80 -9.66 1.76 7.52
N SER A 81 -9.39 1.58 8.81
CA SER A 81 -10.26 2.08 9.88
C SER A 81 -10.31 3.61 9.90
N PRO A 82 -11.41 4.22 10.33
CA PRO A 82 -11.41 5.63 10.72
C PRO A 82 -10.27 5.92 11.71
N GLY A 83 -9.54 7.01 11.49
CA GLY A 83 -8.30 7.32 12.22
C GLY A 83 -7.06 6.57 11.74
N GLY A 84 -7.21 5.66 10.78
CA GLY A 84 -6.09 4.96 10.15
C GLY A 84 -5.34 5.84 9.15
N PHE A 85 -4.09 5.47 8.87
CA PHE A 85 -3.18 6.24 8.02
C PHE A 85 -3.12 5.65 6.61
N ILE A 86 -3.15 6.52 5.60
CA ILE A 86 -2.83 6.18 4.22
C ILE A 86 -1.59 6.95 3.81
N ILE A 87 -0.50 6.24 3.51
CA ILE A 87 0.80 6.81 3.16
C ILE A 87 1.09 6.51 1.70
N ILE A 88 1.46 7.53 0.94
CA ILE A 88 1.79 7.45 -0.49
C ILE A 88 3.26 7.83 -0.67
N ASP A 89 4.09 6.86 -1.02
CA ASP A 89 5.55 7.03 -1.08
C ASP A 89 5.98 7.99 -2.21
N ASP A 90 5.37 7.87 -3.38
CA ASP A 90 5.85 8.53 -4.59
C ASP A 90 4.92 9.62 -5.12
N TYR A 91 4.14 10.24 -4.26
CA TYR A 91 3.16 11.26 -4.67
C TYR A 91 3.78 12.42 -5.44
N TRP A 92 4.94 12.90 -5.01
CA TRP A 92 5.65 14.01 -5.67
C TRP A 92 6.67 13.55 -6.70
N SER A 93 7.17 12.31 -6.60
CA SER A 93 8.23 11.79 -7.46
C SER A 93 7.70 11.19 -8.76
N VAL A 94 6.51 10.59 -8.73
CA VAL A 94 5.94 9.83 -9.84
C VAL A 94 4.61 10.45 -10.27
N PRO A 95 4.57 11.16 -11.40
CA PRO A 95 3.36 11.86 -11.86
C PRO A 95 2.13 10.95 -12.00
N SER A 96 2.30 9.71 -12.47
CA SER A 96 1.20 8.76 -12.61
C SER A 96 0.60 8.34 -11.28
N CYS A 97 1.41 8.20 -10.23
CA CYS A 97 0.97 7.95 -8.87
C CYS A 97 0.13 9.13 -8.35
N LYS A 98 0.62 10.36 -8.50
CA LYS A 98 -0.12 11.57 -8.10
C LYS A 98 -1.47 11.69 -8.80
N VAL A 99 -1.54 11.41 -10.11
CA VAL A 99 -2.80 11.43 -10.87
C VAL A 99 -3.77 10.39 -10.30
N ALA A 100 -3.31 9.16 -10.04
CA ALA A 100 -4.15 8.10 -9.48
C ALA A 100 -4.73 8.51 -8.11
N ILE A 101 -3.89 9.02 -7.21
CA ILE A 101 -4.33 9.47 -5.87
C ILE A 101 -5.37 10.58 -5.99
N ASN A 102 -5.12 11.59 -6.81
CA ASN A 102 -6.05 12.73 -6.95
C ASN A 102 -7.37 12.30 -7.60
N THR A 103 -7.33 11.39 -8.59
CA THR A 103 -8.52 10.82 -9.21
C THR A 103 -9.35 10.06 -8.19
N PHE A 104 -8.74 9.12 -7.49
CA PHE A 104 -9.43 8.32 -6.47
C PHE A 104 -10.08 9.20 -5.37
N ARG A 105 -9.31 10.15 -4.84
CA ARG A 105 -9.80 11.07 -3.80
C ARG A 105 -10.99 11.91 -4.29
N LYS A 106 -10.92 12.41 -5.54
CA LYS A 106 -12.00 13.18 -6.15
C LYS A 106 -13.26 12.34 -6.34
N GLU A 107 -13.13 11.14 -6.91
CA GLU A 107 -14.25 10.22 -7.16
C GLU A 107 -14.94 9.79 -5.85
N ARG A 108 -14.15 9.55 -4.82
CA ARG A 108 -14.64 9.14 -3.49
C ARG A 108 -15.02 10.31 -2.58
N LYS A 109 -14.86 11.57 -3.06
CA LYS A 109 -15.12 12.79 -2.29
C LYS A 109 -14.37 12.83 -0.95
N ILE A 110 -13.10 12.43 -0.98
CA ILE A 110 -12.22 12.43 0.19
C ILE A 110 -11.67 13.83 0.36
N GLU A 111 -12.04 14.50 1.45
CA GLU A 111 -11.65 15.87 1.79
C GLU A 111 -10.57 15.92 2.88
N ASP A 112 -10.16 14.76 3.41
CA ASP A 112 -9.08 14.66 4.39
C ASP A 112 -7.82 15.40 3.90
N GLU A 113 -7.14 16.12 4.78
CA GLU A 113 -5.95 16.89 4.42
C GLU A 113 -4.80 15.99 3.96
N LEU A 114 -4.17 16.32 2.82
CA LEU A 114 -2.91 15.71 2.39
C LEU A 114 -1.75 16.39 3.11
N ILE A 115 -1.04 15.65 3.92
CA ILE A 115 0.06 16.12 4.74
C ILE A 115 1.38 15.66 4.14
N PRO A 116 2.28 16.58 3.72
CA PRO A 116 3.61 16.21 3.25
C PRO A 116 4.46 15.58 4.36
N VAL A 117 5.14 14.48 4.06
CA VAL A 117 6.16 13.89 4.93
C VAL A 117 7.54 14.42 4.56
N ASP A 118 7.84 14.39 3.26
CA ASP A 118 9.09 14.89 2.68
C ASP A 118 8.86 15.35 1.23
N LYS A 119 9.93 15.44 0.45
CA LYS A 119 9.89 15.84 -0.97
C LYS A 119 9.26 14.79 -1.91
N HIS A 120 8.96 13.59 -1.43
CA HIS A 120 8.41 12.49 -2.22
C HIS A 120 7.05 12.03 -1.71
N CYS A 121 6.90 11.92 -0.40
CA CYS A 121 5.85 11.21 0.29
C CYS A 121 4.81 12.16 0.89
N VAL A 122 3.54 11.72 0.86
CA VAL A 122 2.42 12.35 1.58
C VAL A 122 1.64 11.30 2.36
N PHE A 123 0.85 11.75 3.31
CA PHE A 123 -0.15 10.90 3.96
C PHE A 123 -1.43 11.68 4.25
N TRP A 124 -2.49 10.95 4.57
CA TRP A 124 -3.67 11.49 5.24
C TRP A 124 -4.18 10.51 6.28
N VAL A 125 -4.97 11.04 7.19
CA VAL A 125 -5.70 10.25 8.19
C VAL A 125 -7.13 10.10 7.70
N LYS A 126 -7.60 8.87 7.59
CA LYS A 126 -8.96 8.60 7.12
C LYS A 126 -9.99 9.05 8.17
N SER A 127 -10.93 9.88 7.77
CA SER A 127 -12.09 10.26 8.57
C SER A 127 -13.08 9.10 8.80
#